data_9794e1f4c80c9d092eaf3c2b591bd333
#
_entry.id   9794e1f4c80c9d092eaf3c2b591bd333
#
_cell.length_a   1.000
_cell.length_b   1.000
_cell.length_c   1.000
_cell.angle_alpha   90.00
_cell.angle_beta   90.00
_cell.angle_gamma   90.00
#
_symmetry.space_group_name_H-M   'P 1'
#
loop_
_entity.id
_entity.type
_entity.pdbx_description
1 polymer ?
#
loop_
_entity_poly.entity_id
_entity_poly.type
_entity_poly.pdbx_seq_one_letter_code
_entity_poly.pdbx_strand_id
1 'polypeptide(L)'
;MNTTSHVPVMDKLIIYQIFTRLFGNQRTSNTYNGSRDENGVGKFNDINNAALQALRQFGASHVWYTGVIEHATQTSYAEFGIHTDDPAVVKGRAGSPYAVKDYYDVDPDLAVSVPDRMAEFEALVGRTHAHGLKVIIDFIPNHVARQYGSDRKPAGAVDLGEKDDTSVGFSPTNNFYYLPGETFVAPGNVSHAERPAAPPLHEFPAKVTGSGSITATPDSNDWYETIKLNYGLNLFDGSRHFDPIPATWHQMLDILLFWSAKGIDGFRCDMAQLVPVEFWQWAISRVKKRYPGMIFIAEIYEPSLYRSYIFEGGFDYLYDKVGLYDAARRLMEGHGSCYELSQVWQRESGGFANHMLRFLETHDEQRIVSRFFANDPWAAIPAMTLTATMHTGPFLVYFGQELGVRSEGSEGFSGDDGRTTIFDYWGLTDWQNWVNGGAYDGEAMTDDQRRLRAFYQQLNHLVNGSDAIQNGYFYDLQYANDNNQSAGYDAHQLYSYFRYTDRQKLLIVCNFSNHNTYETTVRIPRHAFDSMDLDPSRMYRFTDIFLSTVQIETIGREGVPLTLPPRSVRVLEFK
;
A
#
# COMPACT_ATOMS: atom_id res chain seq x y z
N MET A 1 -27.17 -7.80 31.61
CA MET A 1 -27.38 -6.66 30.70
C MET A 1 -26.07 -6.44 29.96
N ASN A 2 -25.94 -7.02 28.78
CA ASN A 2 -24.76 -6.85 27.93
C ASN A 2 -24.97 -5.59 27.09
N THR A 3 -24.29 -4.52 27.47
CA THR A 3 -24.16 -3.34 26.63
C THR A 3 -23.16 -3.68 25.52
N THR A 4 -23.65 -4.12 24.38
CA THR A 4 -22.88 -4.11 23.13
C THR A 4 -22.60 -2.66 22.80
N SER A 5 -21.36 -2.22 23.02
CA SER A 5 -20.88 -0.96 22.49
C SER A 5 -20.94 -1.05 20.96
N HIS A 6 -21.85 -0.31 20.34
CA HIS A 6 -21.82 -0.07 18.90
C HIS A 6 -20.53 0.69 18.59
N VAL A 7 -19.52 -0.02 18.11
CA VAL A 7 -18.43 0.61 17.37
C VAL A 7 -19.07 1.21 16.12
N PRO A 8 -18.84 2.50 15.81
CA PRO A 8 -19.34 3.08 14.57
C PRO A 8 -18.81 2.23 13.41
N VAL A 9 -19.71 1.73 12.58
CA VAL A 9 -19.34 1.03 11.34
C VAL A 9 -18.69 2.08 10.46
N MET A 10 -17.36 2.02 10.31
CA MET A 10 -16.66 2.85 9.33
C MET A 10 -16.96 2.27 7.95
N ASP A 11 -17.31 3.13 7.00
CA ASP A 11 -17.47 2.73 5.60
C ASP A 11 -16.19 2.04 5.12
N LYS A 12 -16.32 1.00 4.28
CA LYS A 12 -15.17 0.29 3.72
C LYS A 12 -14.29 1.25 2.93
N LEU A 13 -13.00 1.33 3.31
CA LEU A 13 -12.09 2.28 2.70
C LEU A 13 -11.65 1.80 1.31
N ILE A 14 -11.68 2.72 0.35
CA ILE A 14 -11.06 2.56 -0.97
C ILE A 14 -9.88 3.53 -1.02
N ILE A 15 -8.68 2.99 -0.92
CA ILE A 15 -7.44 3.76 -0.89
C ILE A 15 -6.88 3.83 -2.30
N TYR A 16 -6.62 5.04 -2.80
CA TYR A 16 -5.90 5.25 -4.04
C TYR A 16 -4.47 5.70 -3.71
N GLN A 17 -3.48 4.85 -3.99
CA GLN A 17 -2.09 5.16 -3.71
C GLN A 17 -1.47 5.94 -4.87
N ILE A 18 -0.87 7.07 -4.56
CA ILE A 18 -0.13 7.92 -5.49
C ILE A 18 1.35 7.88 -5.12
N PHE A 19 2.21 7.56 -6.07
CA PHE A 19 3.63 7.87 -5.93
C PHE A 19 3.85 9.31 -6.37
N THR A 20 4.00 10.22 -5.41
CA THR A 20 3.83 11.66 -5.60
C THR A 20 4.79 12.22 -6.66
N ARG A 21 6.06 11.78 -6.66
CA ARG A 21 7.10 12.16 -7.61
C ARG A 21 6.76 11.84 -9.06
N LEU A 22 6.02 10.75 -9.31
CA LEU A 22 5.72 10.26 -10.66
C LEU A 22 4.34 10.71 -11.17
N PHE A 23 3.38 10.88 -10.27
CA PHE A 23 1.97 11.08 -10.62
C PHE A 23 1.73 12.30 -11.52
N GLY A 24 2.31 13.44 -11.17
CA GLY A 24 2.18 14.69 -11.93
C GLY A 24 3.25 14.91 -13.00
N ASN A 25 4.25 14.02 -13.09
CA ASN A 25 5.33 14.18 -14.06
C ASN A 25 4.81 14.03 -15.50
N GLN A 26 5.00 15.05 -16.33
CA GLN A 26 4.53 15.08 -17.71
C GLN A 26 5.64 14.78 -18.75
N ARG A 27 6.85 14.46 -18.31
CA ARG A 27 7.92 14.03 -19.22
C ARG A 27 7.66 12.60 -19.71
N THR A 28 8.01 12.34 -20.95
CA THR A 28 7.89 11.01 -21.59
C THR A 28 9.22 10.44 -22.04
N SER A 29 10.29 11.24 -21.99
CA SER A 29 11.65 10.78 -22.24
C SER A 29 12.28 10.33 -20.92
N ASN A 30 12.79 9.11 -20.88
CA ASN A 30 13.45 8.53 -19.71
C ASN A 30 14.91 8.22 -20.04
N THR A 31 15.82 8.92 -19.41
CA THR A 31 17.25 8.65 -19.43
C THR A 31 17.59 7.85 -18.19
N TYR A 32 18.28 6.71 -18.35
CA TYR A 32 18.76 5.93 -17.20
C TYR A 32 19.62 6.82 -16.29
N ASN A 33 19.31 6.83 -14.99
CA ASN A 33 19.97 7.70 -14.02
C ASN A 33 19.93 9.21 -14.38
N GLY A 34 18.91 9.62 -15.15
CA GLY A 34 18.74 11.00 -15.59
C GLY A 34 18.43 11.95 -14.43
N SER A 35 18.79 13.21 -14.62
CA SER A 35 18.48 14.28 -13.68
C SER A 35 17.00 14.61 -13.65
N ARG A 36 16.58 15.35 -12.63
CA ARG A 36 15.25 15.95 -12.54
C ARG A 36 14.88 16.77 -13.77
N ASP A 37 15.84 17.50 -14.34
CA ASP A 37 15.60 18.37 -15.51
C ASP A 37 15.44 17.55 -16.80
N GLU A 38 16.07 16.38 -16.90
CA GLU A 38 15.96 15.47 -18.05
C GLU A 38 14.65 14.66 -17.99
N ASN A 39 14.40 13.97 -16.87
CA ASN A 39 13.29 13.03 -16.74
C ASN A 39 12.02 13.65 -16.14
N GLY A 40 12.12 14.83 -15.55
CA GLY A 40 11.00 15.52 -14.92
C GLY A 40 10.68 14.97 -13.53
N VAL A 41 9.81 15.68 -12.82
CA VAL A 41 9.29 15.31 -11.50
C VAL A 41 7.91 15.92 -11.30
N GLY A 42 6.97 15.14 -10.74
CA GLY A 42 5.65 15.62 -10.34
C GLY A 42 5.71 16.54 -9.12
N LYS A 43 4.76 17.44 -9.02
CA LYS A 43 4.66 18.45 -7.97
C LYS A 43 3.36 18.29 -7.17
N PHE A 44 3.35 18.78 -5.91
CA PHE A 44 2.11 18.85 -5.13
C PHE A 44 1.00 19.62 -5.88
N ASN A 45 1.37 20.62 -6.65
CA ASN A 45 0.44 21.45 -7.41
C ASN A 45 -0.10 20.77 -8.69
N ASP A 46 0.58 19.73 -9.18
CA ASP A 46 0.08 18.91 -10.30
C ASP A 46 -1.11 18.05 -9.88
N ILE A 47 -1.21 17.70 -8.57
CA ILE A 47 -2.39 17.04 -8.00
C ILE A 47 -3.48 18.10 -7.77
N ASN A 48 -4.03 18.57 -8.89
CA ASN A 48 -4.95 19.68 -8.94
C ASN A 48 -6.41 19.27 -8.68
N ASN A 49 -7.34 20.22 -8.74
CA ASN A 49 -8.76 19.97 -8.53
C ASN A 49 -9.35 18.95 -9.52
N ALA A 50 -8.89 18.94 -10.78
CA ALA A 50 -9.37 17.98 -11.79
C ALA A 50 -8.95 16.55 -11.42
N ALA A 51 -7.68 16.35 -11.02
CA ALA A 51 -7.18 15.06 -10.55
C ALA A 51 -7.99 14.55 -9.36
N LEU A 52 -8.18 15.37 -8.32
CA LEU A 52 -8.89 14.99 -7.10
C LEU A 52 -10.38 14.71 -7.36
N GLN A 53 -11.01 15.51 -8.20
CA GLN A 53 -12.38 15.27 -8.66
C GLN A 53 -12.50 13.93 -9.40
N ALA A 54 -11.56 13.63 -10.30
CA ALA A 54 -11.54 12.37 -11.04
C ALA A 54 -11.32 11.17 -10.13
N LEU A 55 -10.47 11.28 -9.08
CA LEU A 55 -10.29 10.23 -8.07
C LEU A 55 -11.54 10.04 -7.21
N ARG A 56 -12.23 11.13 -6.84
CA ARG A 56 -13.51 11.03 -6.13
C ARG A 56 -14.58 10.36 -6.99
N GLN A 57 -14.67 10.70 -8.27
CA GLN A 57 -15.57 10.07 -9.23
C GLN A 57 -15.21 8.60 -9.50
N PHE A 58 -13.94 8.26 -9.44
CA PHE A 58 -13.45 6.88 -9.52
C PHE A 58 -13.92 6.03 -8.33
N GLY A 59 -14.35 6.67 -7.24
CA GLY A 59 -14.91 6.05 -6.06
C GLY A 59 -13.93 5.94 -4.89
N ALA A 60 -12.75 6.54 -4.96
CA ALA A 60 -11.80 6.59 -3.85
C ALA A 60 -12.40 7.34 -2.64
N SER A 61 -12.04 6.89 -1.43
CA SER A 61 -12.33 7.56 -0.17
C SER A 61 -11.09 8.22 0.44
N HIS A 62 -9.93 7.64 0.20
CA HIS A 62 -8.64 8.06 0.71
C HIS A 62 -7.62 8.13 -0.40
N VAL A 63 -6.69 9.09 -0.31
CA VAL A 63 -5.49 9.14 -1.14
C VAL A 63 -4.27 8.93 -0.24
N TRP A 64 -3.45 7.94 -0.56
CA TRP A 64 -2.16 7.75 0.08
C TRP A 64 -1.07 8.37 -0.80
N TYR A 65 -0.49 9.46 -0.31
CA TYR A 65 0.63 10.16 -0.94
C TYR A 65 1.95 9.54 -0.48
N THR A 66 2.54 8.69 -1.31
CA THR A 66 3.84 8.05 -1.05
C THR A 66 4.99 9.00 -1.38
N GLY A 67 6.00 9.06 -0.50
CA GLY A 67 7.22 9.80 -0.73
C GLY A 67 7.14 11.30 -0.44
N VAL A 68 6.31 11.71 0.51
CA VAL A 68 6.10 13.14 0.88
C VAL A 68 7.22 13.68 1.76
N ILE A 69 7.67 12.90 2.75
CA ILE A 69 8.66 13.35 3.76
C ILE A 69 10.03 13.50 3.09
N GLU A 70 10.79 14.54 3.47
CA GLU A 70 12.13 14.80 2.95
C GLU A 70 13.06 13.60 3.14
N HIS A 71 13.68 13.16 2.05
CA HIS A 71 14.58 12.00 2.02
C HIS A 71 15.88 12.34 1.30
N ALA A 72 16.88 11.47 1.46
CA ALA A 72 18.18 11.63 0.85
C ALA A 72 18.07 11.60 -0.69
N THR A 73 18.71 12.55 -1.36
CA THR A 73 18.70 12.71 -2.83
C THR A 73 20.05 13.14 -3.36
N GLN A 74 20.36 12.79 -4.61
CA GLN A 74 21.55 13.32 -5.31
C GLN A 74 21.32 14.72 -5.91
N THR A 75 20.08 15.23 -5.87
CA THR A 75 19.77 16.59 -6.30
C THR A 75 20.14 17.58 -5.21
N SER A 76 20.91 18.61 -5.53
CA SER A 76 21.35 19.61 -4.56
C SER A 76 20.31 20.69 -4.35
N TYR A 77 20.03 20.99 -3.10
CA TYR A 77 19.21 22.09 -2.62
C TYR A 77 19.98 23.00 -1.63
N ALA A 78 21.31 22.99 -1.73
CA ALA A 78 22.20 23.75 -0.85
C ALA A 78 21.90 25.26 -0.86
N GLU A 79 21.40 25.81 -1.95
CA GLU A 79 20.98 27.22 -2.05
C GLU A 79 19.79 27.56 -1.13
N PHE A 80 19.02 26.55 -0.70
CA PHE A 80 17.90 26.69 0.24
C PHE A 80 18.26 26.26 1.67
N GLY A 81 19.55 25.97 1.94
CA GLY A 81 20.02 25.57 3.25
C GLY A 81 19.88 24.06 3.54
N ILE A 82 19.42 23.27 2.58
CA ILE A 82 19.31 21.81 2.69
C ILE A 82 20.68 21.20 2.35
N HIS A 83 21.24 20.39 3.25
CA HIS A 83 22.54 19.76 3.00
C HIS A 83 22.48 18.76 1.84
N THR A 84 23.57 18.65 1.09
CA THR A 84 23.69 17.70 -0.04
C THR A 84 24.18 16.36 0.47
N ASP A 85 23.49 15.27 0.04
CA ASP A 85 23.85 13.92 0.44
C ASP A 85 25.01 13.35 -0.42
N ASP A 86 25.86 12.49 0.17
CA ASP A 86 26.87 11.77 -0.57
C ASP A 86 26.20 10.72 -1.47
N PRO A 87 26.43 10.75 -2.80
CA PRO A 87 25.87 9.78 -3.73
C PRO A 87 26.18 8.31 -3.39
N ALA A 88 27.24 8.04 -2.64
CA ALA A 88 27.59 6.69 -2.20
C ALA A 88 26.56 6.07 -1.23
N VAL A 89 25.70 6.89 -0.64
CA VAL A 89 24.64 6.46 0.30
C VAL A 89 23.24 6.91 -0.14
N VAL A 90 23.05 7.09 -1.44
CA VAL A 90 21.75 7.41 -2.04
C VAL A 90 21.46 6.41 -3.15
N LYS A 91 20.35 5.68 -3.07
CA LYS A 91 19.87 4.78 -4.13
C LYS A 91 19.19 5.57 -5.24
N GLY A 92 19.62 5.36 -6.48
CA GLY A 92 19.13 6.08 -7.64
C GLY A 92 19.44 7.58 -7.61
N ARG A 93 18.90 8.33 -8.56
CA ARG A 93 19.17 9.77 -8.68
C ARG A 93 18.29 10.60 -7.74
N ALA A 94 17.04 10.25 -7.63
CA ALA A 94 16.07 10.96 -6.81
C ALA A 94 16.08 10.49 -5.34
N GLY A 95 16.66 9.34 -5.05
CA GLY A 95 16.75 8.76 -3.72
C GLY A 95 15.53 7.94 -3.32
N SER A 96 15.72 7.10 -2.32
CA SER A 96 14.64 6.32 -1.72
C SER A 96 13.75 7.18 -0.85
N PRO A 97 12.42 7.20 -1.05
CA PRO A 97 11.49 7.90 -0.17
C PRO A 97 11.48 7.35 1.26
N TYR A 98 12.09 6.18 1.47
CA TYR A 98 12.22 5.51 2.77
C TYR A 98 13.56 5.82 3.47
N ALA A 99 14.49 6.52 2.82
CA ALA A 99 15.70 7.05 3.46
C ALA A 99 15.44 8.48 3.96
N VAL A 100 14.60 8.62 4.99
CA VAL A 100 14.19 9.92 5.54
C VAL A 100 15.39 10.71 6.05
N LYS A 101 15.50 11.95 5.60
CA LYS A 101 16.57 12.88 5.93
C LYS A 101 16.14 13.93 6.95
N ASP A 102 14.89 14.40 6.84
CA ASP A 102 14.24 15.29 7.81
C ASP A 102 12.78 14.88 8.01
N TYR A 103 12.42 14.50 9.24
CA TYR A 103 11.03 14.15 9.56
C TYR A 103 10.09 15.35 9.67
N TYR A 104 10.61 16.56 9.75
CA TYR A 104 9.80 17.77 9.96
C TYR A 104 9.61 18.57 8.69
N ASP A 105 10.05 18.02 7.54
CA ASP A 105 9.91 18.68 6.24
C ASP A 105 9.43 17.73 5.15
N VAL A 106 9.05 18.32 4.01
CA VAL A 106 8.64 17.61 2.81
C VAL A 106 9.75 17.64 1.77
N ASP A 107 9.76 16.61 0.91
CA ASP A 107 10.70 16.49 -0.20
C ASP A 107 10.67 17.77 -1.09
N PRO A 108 11.80 18.49 -1.21
CA PRO A 108 11.87 19.71 -2.01
C PRO A 108 11.61 19.49 -3.50
N ASP A 109 11.84 18.29 -4.02
CA ASP A 109 11.50 17.93 -5.41
C ASP A 109 10.01 18.11 -5.72
N LEU A 110 9.14 17.91 -4.73
CA LEU A 110 7.69 17.91 -4.89
C LEU A 110 7.07 19.31 -4.90
N ALA A 111 7.83 20.34 -4.54
CA ALA A 111 7.34 21.72 -4.53
C ALA A 111 7.68 22.47 -5.83
N VAL A 112 6.84 23.41 -6.21
CA VAL A 112 7.13 24.41 -7.24
C VAL A 112 8.08 25.45 -6.69
N SER A 113 7.85 25.89 -5.44
CA SER A 113 8.70 26.82 -4.67
C SER A 113 9.31 26.10 -3.48
N VAL A 114 10.61 25.81 -3.53
CA VAL A 114 11.30 25.11 -2.43
C VAL A 114 11.17 25.82 -1.08
N PRO A 115 11.27 27.15 -0.97
CA PRO A 115 11.00 27.86 0.27
C PRO A 115 9.59 27.65 0.84
N ASP A 116 8.58 27.46 -0.04
CA ASP A 116 7.18 27.34 0.33
C ASP A 116 6.69 25.87 0.37
N ARG A 117 7.59 24.89 0.25
CA ARG A 117 7.28 23.46 0.09
C ARG A 117 6.27 22.90 1.08
N MET A 118 6.41 23.26 2.37
CA MET A 118 5.44 22.83 3.39
C MET A 118 4.05 23.45 3.17
N ALA A 119 3.99 24.73 2.79
CA ALA A 119 2.71 25.39 2.49
C ALA A 119 2.04 24.79 1.26
N GLU A 120 2.81 24.39 0.25
CA GLU A 120 2.26 23.68 -0.93
C GLU A 120 1.69 22.29 -0.55
N PHE A 121 2.34 21.56 0.34
CA PHE A 121 1.82 20.31 0.88
C PHE A 121 0.53 20.52 1.70
N GLU A 122 0.53 21.50 2.62
CA GLU A 122 -0.68 21.82 3.41
C GLU A 122 -1.85 22.25 2.49
N ALA A 123 -1.55 22.97 1.42
CA ALA A 123 -2.54 23.32 0.40
C ALA A 123 -3.06 22.08 -0.36
N LEU A 124 -2.20 21.06 -0.62
CA LEU A 124 -2.63 19.78 -1.19
C LEU A 124 -3.57 19.05 -0.23
N VAL A 125 -3.25 18.98 1.07
CA VAL A 125 -4.13 18.37 2.09
C VAL A 125 -5.50 19.06 2.07
N GLY A 126 -5.51 20.41 2.11
CA GLY A 126 -6.75 21.20 2.05
C GLY A 126 -7.56 20.97 0.77
N ARG A 127 -6.90 20.87 -0.40
CA ARG A 127 -7.58 20.55 -1.67
C ARG A 127 -8.17 19.14 -1.64
N THR A 128 -7.45 18.17 -1.11
CA THR A 128 -7.91 16.78 -1.01
C THR A 128 -9.18 16.71 -0.17
N HIS A 129 -9.19 17.35 0.99
CA HIS A 129 -10.38 17.44 1.85
C HIS A 129 -11.55 18.18 1.18
N ALA A 130 -11.29 19.23 0.42
CA ALA A 130 -12.34 19.97 -0.30
C ALA A 130 -13.07 19.10 -1.34
N HIS A 131 -12.43 18.04 -1.84
CA HIS A 131 -13.03 17.04 -2.72
C HIS A 131 -13.66 15.85 -1.97
N GLY A 132 -13.74 15.88 -0.63
CA GLY A 132 -14.30 14.81 0.20
C GLY A 132 -13.43 13.55 0.24
N LEU A 133 -12.13 13.69 -0.02
CA LEU A 133 -11.12 12.66 0.10
C LEU A 133 -10.31 12.86 1.38
N LYS A 134 -9.76 11.80 1.94
CA LYS A 134 -8.88 11.82 3.10
C LYS A 134 -7.44 11.53 2.72
N VAL A 135 -6.50 11.98 3.57
CA VAL A 135 -5.06 11.95 3.29
C VAL A 135 -4.35 10.93 4.16
N ILE A 136 -3.61 10.02 3.55
CA ILE A 136 -2.66 9.11 4.19
C ILE A 136 -1.26 9.45 3.70
N ILE A 137 -0.27 9.43 4.60
CA ILE A 137 1.15 9.55 4.25
C ILE A 137 1.94 8.38 4.86
N ASP A 138 3.16 8.15 4.37
CA ASP A 138 4.09 7.21 4.99
C ASP A 138 4.64 7.75 6.30
N PHE A 139 4.85 6.86 7.27
CA PHE A 139 5.67 7.06 8.45
C PHE A 139 6.71 5.94 8.50
N ILE A 140 7.98 6.30 8.50
CA ILE A 140 9.11 5.38 8.44
C ILE A 140 9.72 5.24 9.84
N PRO A 141 9.31 4.28 10.67
CA PRO A 141 9.73 4.22 12.08
C PRO A 141 11.03 3.47 12.31
N ASN A 142 11.41 2.57 11.39
CA ASN A 142 12.50 1.61 11.65
C ASN A 142 13.89 2.20 11.40
N HIS A 143 14.01 3.16 10.48
CA HIS A 143 15.30 3.66 10.00
C HIS A 143 15.20 5.07 9.44
N VAL A 144 16.35 5.70 9.25
CA VAL A 144 16.51 7.02 8.61
C VAL A 144 17.69 6.99 7.64
N ALA A 145 17.85 8.02 6.81
CA ALA A 145 19.02 8.19 5.95
C ALA A 145 20.32 8.24 6.79
N ARG A 146 21.45 7.80 6.21
CA ARG A 146 22.74 7.87 6.89
C ARG A 146 23.16 9.29 7.26
N GLN A 147 22.82 10.25 6.42
CA GLN A 147 23.08 11.66 6.67
C GLN A 147 21.84 12.39 7.21
N TYR A 148 21.07 11.72 8.10
CA TYR A 148 19.93 12.33 8.78
C TYR A 148 20.34 13.60 9.52
N GLY A 149 19.55 14.65 9.37
CA GLY A 149 19.71 15.91 10.11
C GLY A 149 18.65 16.91 9.67
N SER A 150 17.79 17.32 10.62
CA SER A 150 16.68 18.21 10.34
C SER A 150 17.11 19.69 10.32
N ASP A 151 16.79 20.38 9.22
CA ASP A 151 16.92 21.85 9.12
C ASP A 151 15.60 22.58 9.44
N ARG A 152 14.49 21.83 9.61
CA ARG A 152 13.14 22.37 9.88
C ARG A 152 12.51 21.92 11.20
N LYS A 153 13.28 21.25 12.06
CA LYS A 153 12.75 20.80 13.36
C LYS A 153 12.16 21.96 14.18
N PRO A 154 11.05 21.72 14.89
CA PRO A 154 10.47 22.71 15.80
C PRO A 154 11.46 23.18 16.85
N ALA A 155 11.32 24.44 17.30
CA ALA A 155 12.17 25.00 18.35
C ALA A 155 12.11 24.13 19.62
N GLY A 156 13.28 23.73 20.12
CA GLY A 156 13.42 22.86 21.30
C GLY A 156 13.37 21.35 20.99
N ALA A 157 13.07 20.93 19.76
CA ALA A 157 13.22 19.53 19.36
C ALA A 157 14.70 19.13 19.31
N VAL A 158 15.00 17.95 19.85
CA VAL A 158 16.33 17.32 19.79
C VAL A 158 16.36 16.41 18.59
N ASP A 159 17.38 16.54 17.77
CA ASP A 159 17.55 15.70 16.59
C ASP A 159 17.91 14.27 16.96
N LEU A 160 17.56 13.31 16.08
CA LEU A 160 17.95 11.91 16.29
C LEU A 160 19.47 11.80 16.25
N GLY A 161 20.04 11.13 17.25
CA GLY A 161 21.48 10.94 17.41
C GLY A 161 22.25 12.11 18.03
N GLU A 162 21.62 13.28 18.22
CA GLU A 162 22.30 14.50 18.76
C GLU A 162 22.89 14.29 20.16
N LYS A 163 22.28 13.39 20.97
CA LYS A 163 22.69 13.12 22.35
C LYS A 163 23.24 11.72 22.56
N ASP A 164 23.51 10.99 21.50
CA ASP A 164 23.96 9.60 21.57
C ASP A 164 25.38 9.48 22.12
N ASP A 165 25.60 8.51 22.99
CA ASP A 165 26.94 8.04 23.36
C ASP A 165 27.45 7.09 22.27
N THR A 166 28.32 7.60 21.42
CA THR A 166 28.92 6.86 20.30
C THR A 166 30.05 5.92 20.70
N SER A 167 30.47 5.92 21.98
CA SER A 167 31.53 5.04 22.49
C SER A 167 31.07 3.61 22.79
N VAL A 168 29.75 3.37 22.80
CA VAL A 168 29.14 2.08 23.07
C VAL A 168 28.28 1.57 21.91
N GLY A 169 28.20 0.26 21.70
CA GLY A 169 27.39 -0.32 20.63
C GLY A 169 25.88 -0.15 20.85
N PHE A 170 25.44 -0.22 22.10
CA PHE A 170 24.07 -0.03 22.54
C PHE A 170 24.01 0.79 23.83
N SER A 171 23.06 1.71 23.90
CA SER A 171 22.58 2.33 25.12
C SER A 171 21.06 2.53 24.99
N PRO A 172 20.24 2.31 26.04
CA PRO A 172 18.79 2.57 25.99
C PRO A 172 18.43 4.03 25.71
N THR A 173 19.38 4.95 25.91
CA THR A 173 19.22 6.38 25.68
C THR A 173 19.64 6.83 24.29
N ASN A 174 20.35 5.99 23.53
CA ASN A 174 20.78 6.30 22.17
C ASN A 174 19.63 6.09 21.18
N ASN A 175 19.63 6.93 20.13
CA ASN A 175 18.71 6.77 19.01
C ASN A 175 19.20 5.72 17.99
N PHE A 176 20.51 5.48 17.92
CA PHE A 176 21.15 4.57 16.97
C PHE A 176 21.98 3.49 17.67
N TYR A 177 22.35 2.46 16.90
CA TYR A 177 23.33 1.44 17.29
C TYR A 177 24.65 1.75 16.62
N TYR A 178 25.75 1.69 17.37
CA TYR A 178 27.09 2.02 16.88
C TYR A 178 28.00 0.80 16.82
N LEU A 179 29.06 0.91 16.02
CA LEU A 179 30.17 -0.05 15.92
C LEU A 179 31.45 0.68 16.35
N PRO A 180 31.73 0.78 17.66
CA PRO A 180 32.85 1.56 18.18
C PRO A 180 34.18 1.11 17.60
N GLY A 181 34.97 2.06 17.09
CA GLY A 181 36.28 1.81 16.48
C GLY A 181 36.25 1.41 15.01
N GLU A 182 35.06 1.26 14.40
CA GLU A 182 34.93 0.92 12.97
C GLU A 182 34.46 2.13 12.15
N THR A 183 34.98 2.26 10.92
CA THR A 183 34.56 3.28 9.95
C THR A 183 33.65 2.66 8.91
N PHE A 184 32.52 3.30 8.61
CA PHE A 184 31.61 2.86 7.56
C PHE A 184 32.27 2.92 6.18
N VAL A 185 32.06 1.86 5.37
CA VAL A 185 32.47 1.78 3.98
C VAL A 185 31.26 1.41 3.14
N ALA A 186 30.87 2.29 2.23
CA ALA A 186 29.77 2.02 1.30
C ALA A 186 30.13 0.88 0.32
N PRO A 187 29.12 0.08 -0.14
CA PRO A 187 29.34 -0.96 -1.13
C PRO A 187 29.97 -0.43 -2.42
N GLY A 188 31.03 -1.11 -2.92
CA GLY A 188 31.80 -0.66 -4.09
C GLY A 188 31.08 -0.81 -5.45
N ASN A 189 29.94 -1.50 -5.49
CA ASN A 189 29.13 -1.74 -6.69
C ASN A 189 27.96 -0.76 -6.85
N VAL A 190 27.87 0.26 -5.99
CA VAL A 190 26.85 1.31 -6.12
C VAL A 190 27.19 2.19 -7.31
N SER A 191 26.24 2.34 -8.23
CA SER A 191 26.38 3.21 -9.41
C SER A 191 26.61 4.66 -8.97
N HIS A 192 27.81 5.17 -9.22
CA HIS A 192 28.13 6.57 -9.01
C HIS A 192 27.84 7.33 -10.30
N ALA A 193 26.71 8.03 -10.36
CA ALA A 193 26.61 9.18 -11.24
C ALA A 193 27.73 10.18 -10.90
N GLU A 194 28.12 11.02 -11.86
CA GLU A 194 29.12 12.06 -11.63
C GLU A 194 28.92 12.71 -10.27
N ARG A 195 29.91 12.57 -9.38
CA ARG A 195 29.79 13.04 -7.99
C ARG A 195 29.46 14.53 -8.00
N PRO A 196 28.32 14.97 -7.44
CA PRO A 196 28.15 16.37 -7.12
C PRO A 196 29.26 16.79 -6.15
N ALA A 197 29.50 18.07 -6.02
CA ALA A 197 30.52 18.64 -5.15
C ALA A 197 30.26 18.43 -3.64
N ALA A 198 29.59 17.34 -3.25
CA ALA A 198 29.35 16.97 -1.87
C ALA A 198 30.63 16.38 -1.27
N PRO A 199 30.98 16.72 -0.01
CA PRO A 199 32.10 16.07 0.65
C PRO A 199 31.80 14.59 0.84
N PRO A 200 32.81 13.69 0.69
CA PRO A 200 32.64 12.27 0.96
C PRO A 200 32.13 12.03 2.38
N LEU A 201 31.15 11.11 2.51
CA LEU A 201 30.66 10.70 3.82
C LEU A 201 31.81 10.10 4.65
N HIS A 202 32.02 10.64 5.83
CA HIS A 202 32.90 10.07 6.83
C HIS A 202 32.09 9.73 8.08
N GLU A 203 31.65 8.48 8.19
CA GLU A 203 30.89 7.98 9.34
C GLU A 203 31.81 7.17 10.26
N PHE A 204 32.13 7.74 11.43
CA PHE A 204 32.90 7.11 12.49
C PHE A 204 32.34 7.50 13.86
N PRO A 205 32.01 6.54 14.73
CA PRO A 205 31.89 5.11 14.43
C PRO A 205 30.76 4.81 13.44
N ALA A 206 30.90 3.71 12.70
CA ALA A 206 29.86 3.22 11.82
C ALA A 206 28.58 2.88 12.60
N LYS A 207 27.43 2.95 11.93
CA LYS A 207 26.11 2.63 12.51
C LYS A 207 25.53 1.37 11.83
N VAL A 208 24.73 0.62 12.59
CA VAL A 208 23.97 -0.53 12.11
C VAL A 208 23.01 -0.08 11.00
N THR A 209 22.91 -0.84 9.91
CA THR A 209 22.05 -0.53 8.76
C THR A 209 20.57 -0.64 9.09
N GLY A 210 19.71 -0.01 8.29
CA GLY A 210 18.25 -0.08 8.46
C GLY A 210 17.68 -1.51 8.47
N SER A 211 18.32 -2.45 7.74
CA SER A 211 17.98 -3.87 7.77
C SER A 211 18.35 -4.56 9.09
N GLY A 212 19.20 -3.94 9.91
CA GLY A 212 19.71 -4.51 11.16
C GLY A 212 21.05 -5.26 10.99
N SER A 213 21.74 -5.12 9.85
CA SER A 213 23.06 -5.71 9.64
C SER A 213 24.11 -5.01 10.49
N ILE A 214 24.73 -5.76 11.41
CA ILE A 214 25.76 -5.30 12.35
C ILE A 214 27.14 -5.41 11.67
N THR A 215 27.40 -4.49 10.75
CA THR A 215 28.67 -4.43 10.01
C THR A 215 28.98 -3.00 9.55
N ALA A 216 30.26 -2.64 9.53
CA ALA A 216 30.73 -1.38 8.97
C ALA A 216 30.91 -1.43 7.44
N THR A 217 30.84 -2.63 6.85
CA THR A 217 31.02 -2.88 5.41
C THR A 217 29.82 -3.65 4.85
N PRO A 218 28.62 -3.05 4.84
CA PRO A 218 27.41 -3.71 4.35
C PRO A 218 27.48 -4.00 2.85
N ASP A 219 26.72 -4.98 2.38
CA ASP A 219 26.51 -5.18 0.96
C ASP A 219 25.33 -4.34 0.42
N SER A 220 25.08 -4.39 -0.89
CA SER A 220 24.02 -3.60 -1.54
C SER A 220 22.61 -3.99 -1.10
N ASN A 221 22.40 -5.16 -0.48
CA ASN A 221 21.09 -5.64 -0.01
C ASN A 221 20.83 -5.28 1.46
N ASP A 222 21.83 -4.80 2.18
CA ASP A 222 21.76 -4.49 3.61
C ASP A 222 21.09 -3.14 3.94
N TRP A 223 20.36 -2.53 3.00
CA TRP A 223 19.84 -1.16 3.13
C TRP A 223 20.93 -0.18 3.60
N TYR A 224 22.08 -0.27 2.93
CA TYR A 224 23.31 0.46 3.28
C TYR A 224 23.13 1.99 3.34
N GLU A 225 22.13 2.52 2.64
CA GLU A 225 21.79 3.95 2.59
C GLU A 225 21.06 4.44 3.85
N THR A 226 20.68 3.52 4.74
CA THR A 226 19.91 3.82 5.96
C THR A 226 20.61 3.32 7.22
N ILE A 227 20.20 3.89 8.36
CA ILE A 227 20.64 3.51 9.71
C ILE A 227 19.43 3.16 10.58
N LYS A 228 19.56 2.12 11.40
CA LYS A 228 18.51 1.60 12.24
C LYS A 228 18.27 2.44 13.48
N LEU A 229 17.00 2.72 13.77
CA LEU A 229 16.57 3.38 15.00
C LEU A 229 16.50 2.41 16.17
N ASN A 230 16.95 2.86 17.33
CA ASN A 230 16.96 2.11 18.57
C ASN A 230 15.75 2.44 19.45
N TYR A 231 14.86 1.48 19.59
CA TYR A 231 13.67 1.56 20.44
C TYR A 231 13.87 0.92 21.82
N GLY A 232 15.12 0.74 22.28
CA GLY A 232 15.42 0.07 23.55
C GLY A 232 15.51 -1.47 23.44
N LEU A 233 15.60 -1.98 22.22
CA LEU A 233 15.89 -3.40 21.97
C LEU A 233 17.39 -3.53 21.67
N ASN A 234 18.14 -4.21 22.53
CA ASN A 234 19.56 -4.45 22.28
C ASN A 234 19.75 -5.53 21.21
N LEU A 235 20.25 -5.14 20.03
CA LEU A 235 20.49 -6.06 18.91
C LEU A 235 21.64 -7.07 19.17
N PHE A 236 22.50 -6.78 20.15
CA PHE A 236 23.68 -7.64 20.42
C PHE A 236 23.37 -8.82 21.34
N ASP A 237 22.33 -8.69 22.19
CA ASP A 237 21.96 -9.75 23.16
C ASP A 237 20.45 -10.03 23.23
N GLY A 238 19.62 -9.26 22.51
CA GLY A 238 18.17 -9.41 22.49
C GLY A 238 17.44 -8.88 23.72
N SER A 239 18.12 -8.23 24.66
CA SER A 239 17.50 -7.67 25.86
C SER A 239 16.63 -6.45 25.55
N ARG A 240 15.57 -6.25 26.35
CA ARG A 240 14.59 -5.16 26.19
C ARG A 240 14.73 -4.14 27.32
N HIS A 241 14.79 -2.88 26.99
CA HIS A 241 15.01 -1.76 27.90
C HIS A 241 13.96 -0.66 27.63
N PHE A 242 12.73 -0.88 28.12
CA PHE A 242 11.60 0.02 27.91
C PHE A 242 11.20 0.83 29.14
N ASP A 243 11.92 0.65 30.26
CA ASP A 243 11.77 1.41 31.50
C ASP A 243 13.15 1.86 32.00
N PRO A 244 13.45 3.17 32.01
CA PRO A 244 12.60 4.27 31.50
C PRO A 244 12.34 4.19 29.99
N ILE A 245 11.23 4.80 29.53
CA ILE A 245 10.86 4.86 28.12
C ILE A 245 12.02 5.48 27.32
N PRO A 246 12.48 4.81 26.22
CA PRO A 246 13.56 5.31 25.38
C PRO A 246 13.29 6.69 24.77
N ALA A 247 14.32 7.50 24.59
CA ALA A 247 14.21 8.84 23.99
C ALA A 247 13.58 8.78 22.57
N THR A 248 13.93 7.77 21.79
CA THR A 248 13.38 7.52 20.45
C THR A 248 11.84 7.46 20.44
N TRP A 249 11.21 6.86 21.47
CA TRP A 249 9.76 6.79 21.53
C TRP A 249 9.11 8.18 21.61
N HIS A 250 9.68 9.08 22.41
CA HIS A 250 9.18 10.44 22.56
C HIS A 250 9.37 11.24 21.27
N GLN A 251 10.56 11.16 20.65
CA GLN A 251 10.85 11.85 19.40
C GLN A 251 9.93 11.37 18.25
N MET A 252 9.72 10.05 18.11
CA MET A 252 8.84 9.48 17.09
C MET A 252 7.35 9.82 17.36
N LEU A 253 6.92 9.91 18.62
CA LEU A 253 5.59 10.42 18.95
C LEU A 253 5.43 11.90 18.58
N ASP A 254 6.44 12.72 18.82
CA ASP A 254 6.41 14.15 18.47
C ASP A 254 6.29 14.33 16.94
N ILE A 255 6.99 13.49 16.15
CA ILE A 255 6.89 13.46 14.69
C ILE A 255 5.46 13.06 14.25
N LEU A 256 4.89 12.01 14.83
CA LEU A 256 3.51 11.59 14.53
C LEU A 256 2.50 12.71 14.86
N LEU A 257 2.67 13.39 15.98
CA LEU A 257 1.81 14.52 16.38
C LEU A 257 2.02 15.75 15.49
N PHE A 258 3.25 16.01 15.03
CA PHE A 258 3.56 17.08 14.07
C PHE A 258 2.76 16.89 12.76
N TRP A 259 2.87 15.73 12.15
CA TRP A 259 2.15 15.43 10.91
C TRP A 259 0.63 15.36 11.11
N SER A 260 0.17 14.82 12.24
CA SER A 260 -1.26 14.84 12.58
C SER A 260 -1.82 16.27 12.65
N ALA A 261 -1.02 17.23 13.15
CA ALA A 261 -1.41 18.63 13.21
C ALA A 261 -1.45 19.32 11.82
N LYS A 262 -0.84 18.73 10.79
CA LYS A 262 -0.93 19.20 9.40
C LYS A 262 -2.24 18.78 8.70
N GLY A 263 -3.10 18.07 9.41
CA GLY A 263 -4.43 17.70 8.92
C GLY A 263 -4.49 16.41 8.11
N ILE A 264 -3.46 15.56 8.16
CA ILE A 264 -3.55 14.22 7.56
C ILE A 264 -4.53 13.35 8.35
N ASP A 265 -5.09 12.32 7.72
CA ASP A 265 -6.10 11.43 8.30
C ASP A 265 -5.54 10.04 8.66
N GLY A 266 -4.36 9.70 8.18
CA GLY A 266 -3.76 8.39 8.46
C GLY A 266 -2.28 8.28 8.13
N PHE A 267 -1.66 7.25 8.71
CA PHE A 267 -0.29 6.85 8.45
C PHE A 267 -0.24 5.42 7.89
N ARG A 268 0.54 5.22 6.83
CA ARG A 268 1.07 3.91 6.48
C ARG A 268 2.44 3.79 7.13
N CYS A 269 2.58 2.82 8.04
CA CYS A 269 3.79 2.63 8.83
C CYS A 269 4.67 1.58 8.16
N ASP A 270 5.79 2.05 7.62
CA ASP A 270 6.79 1.26 6.93
C ASP A 270 7.44 0.25 7.87
N MET A 271 7.60 -1.02 7.41
CA MET A 271 8.28 -2.10 8.13
C MET A 271 7.93 -2.15 9.63
N ALA A 272 6.66 -1.96 9.97
CA ALA A 272 6.18 -1.80 11.35
C ALA A 272 6.56 -2.98 12.26
N GLN A 273 6.71 -4.19 11.70
CA GLN A 273 7.13 -5.39 12.42
C GLN A 273 8.55 -5.33 13.00
N LEU A 274 9.41 -4.43 12.48
CA LEU A 274 10.79 -4.26 12.96
C LEU A 274 10.89 -3.29 14.15
N VAL A 275 9.76 -2.76 14.60
CA VAL A 275 9.62 -1.85 15.74
C VAL A 275 8.76 -2.53 16.82
N PRO A 276 9.16 -2.49 18.12
CA PRO A 276 8.45 -3.20 19.18
C PRO A 276 6.96 -2.85 19.26
N VAL A 277 6.11 -3.85 19.44
CA VAL A 277 4.65 -3.67 19.55
C VAL A 277 4.27 -2.78 20.73
N GLU A 278 5.08 -2.77 21.78
CA GLU A 278 4.92 -1.93 22.97
C GLU A 278 5.04 -0.42 22.63
N PHE A 279 5.95 -0.07 21.71
CA PHE A 279 6.02 1.31 21.18
C PHE A 279 4.72 1.69 20.48
N TRP A 280 4.22 0.81 19.61
CA TRP A 280 2.99 1.08 18.87
C TRP A 280 1.79 1.28 19.80
N GLN A 281 1.60 0.39 20.78
CA GLN A 281 0.57 0.53 21.80
C GLN A 281 0.66 1.90 22.50
N TRP A 282 1.87 2.27 22.89
CA TRP A 282 2.13 3.53 23.60
C TRP A 282 1.91 4.75 22.71
N ALA A 283 2.40 4.75 21.47
CA ALA A 283 2.32 5.88 20.55
C ALA A 283 0.92 6.06 19.96
N ILE A 284 0.34 4.99 19.37
CA ILE A 284 -0.97 5.04 18.71
C ILE A 284 -2.06 5.49 19.69
N SER A 285 -2.05 4.97 20.92
CA SER A 285 -3.02 5.39 21.94
C SER A 285 -2.96 6.89 22.24
N ARG A 286 -1.76 7.49 22.23
CA ARG A 286 -1.56 8.92 22.47
C ARG A 286 -1.97 9.78 21.28
N VAL A 287 -1.64 9.36 20.07
CA VAL A 287 -2.09 10.05 18.85
C VAL A 287 -3.63 10.00 18.76
N LYS A 288 -4.25 8.82 18.87
CA LYS A 288 -5.71 8.67 18.79
C LYS A 288 -6.46 9.39 19.91
N LYS A 289 -5.86 9.57 21.07
CA LYS A 289 -6.44 10.40 22.13
C LYS A 289 -6.60 11.86 21.71
N ARG A 290 -5.69 12.40 20.88
CA ARG A 290 -5.72 13.79 20.40
C ARG A 290 -6.42 13.90 19.04
N TYR A 291 -6.30 12.87 18.21
CA TYR A 291 -6.85 12.77 16.85
C TYR A 291 -7.62 11.45 16.70
N PRO A 292 -8.87 11.35 17.22
CA PRO A 292 -9.62 10.09 17.30
C PRO A 292 -9.90 9.43 15.95
N GLY A 293 -9.92 10.21 14.85
CA GLY A 293 -10.14 9.71 13.48
C GLY A 293 -8.87 9.24 12.76
N MET A 294 -7.69 9.32 13.41
CA MET A 294 -6.43 8.92 12.80
C MET A 294 -6.37 7.42 12.54
N ILE A 295 -6.06 7.03 11.30
CA ILE A 295 -5.92 5.65 10.87
C ILE A 295 -4.44 5.25 10.87
N PHE A 296 -4.15 4.04 11.35
CA PHE A 296 -2.81 3.44 11.29
C PHE A 296 -2.86 2.14 10.48
N ILE A 297 -2.06 2.10 9.41
CA ILE A 297 -1.90 0.94 8.53
C ILE A 297 -0.47 0.43 8.69
N ALA A 298 -0.30 -0.85 9.06
CA ALA A 298 1.03 -1.43 9.22
C ALA A 298 1.43 -2.30 8.02
N GLU A 299 2.65 -2.10 7.57
CA GLU A 299 3.33 -3.07 6.72
C GLU A 299 3.94 -4.15 7.59
N ILE A 300 3.38 -5.36 7.48
CA ILE A 300 3.83 -6.56 8.22
C ILE A 300 3.76 -7.75 7.28
N TYR A 301 4.85 -8.50 7.20
CA TYR A 301 4.98 -9.70 6.36
C TYR A 301 5.05 -11.01 7.17
N GLU A 302 5.02 -10.92 8.51
CA GLU A 302 5.05 -12.08 9.40
C GLU A 302 3.65 -12.33 9.98
N PRO A 303 2.89 -13.35 9.49
CA PRO A 303 1.51 -13.60 9.93
C PRO A 303 1.36 -13.90 11.42
N SER A 304 2.39 -14.44 12.06
CA SER A 304 2.39 -14.72 13.50
C SER A 304 2.25 -13.46 14.35
N LEU A 305 2.61 -12.29 13.81
CA LEU A 305 2.56 -10.99 14.47
C LEU A 305 1.22 -10.25 14.27
N TYR A 306 0.39 -10.64 13.30
CA TYR A 306 -0.81 -9.88 12.93
C TYR A 306 -1.71 -9.56 14.14
N ARG A 307 -2.01 -10.58 14.95
CA ARG A 307 -2.92 -10.41 16.10
C ARG A 307 -2.39 -9.43 17.14
N SER A 308 -1.09 -9.50 17.46
CA SER A 308 -0.49 -8.60 18.46
C SER A 308 -0.46 -7.15 17.96
N TYR A 309 -0.14 -6.92 16.68
CA TYR A 309 -0.11 -5.56 16.14
C TYR A 309 -1.50 -4.93 15.99
N ILE A 310 -2.53 -5.73 15.69
CA ILE A 310 -3.92 -5.25 15.68
C ILE A 310 -4.41 -4.98 17.11
N PHE A 311 -4.38 -5.99 17.99
CA PHE A 311 -5.11 -5.94 19.26
C PHE A 311 -4.31 -5.35 20.42
N GLU A 312 -2.98 -5.44 20.38
CA GLU A 312 -2.10 -4.84 21.38
C GLU A 312 -1.47 -3.55 20.85
N GLY A 313 -0.91 -3.56 19.64
CA GLY A 313 -0.29 -2.40 19.00
C GLY A 313 -1.28 -1.28 18.66
N GLY A 314 -2.55 -1.62 18.37
CA GLY A 314 -3.62 -0.66 18.10
C GLY A 314 -3.74 -0.21 16.64
N PHE A 315 -3.12 -0.93 15.71
CA PHE A 315 -3.29 -0.70 14.29
C PHE A 315 -4.72 -0.98 13.82
N ASP A 316 -5.22 -0.15 12.93
CA ASP A 316 -6.54 -0.32 12.33
C ASP A 316 -6.50 -1.38 11.23
N TYR A 317 -5.43 -1.37 10.43
CA TYR A 317 -5.26 -2.26 9.29
C TYR A 317 -3.81 -2.74 9.13
N LEU A 318 -3.65 -3.96 8.56
CA LEU A 318 -2.38 -4.56 8.17
C LEU A 318 -2.41 -4.96 6.70
N TYR A 319 -1.26 -5.02 6.05
CA TYR A 319 -1.12 -5.57 4.70
C TYR A 319 -1.48 -7.05 4.64
N ASP A 320 -2.35 -7.44 3.70
CA ASP A 320 -2.65 -8.83 3.35
C ASP A 320 -1.73 -9.30 2.19
N LYS A 321 -0.41 -9.15 2.40
CA LYS A 321 0.60 -9.46 1.38
C LYS A 321 0.86 -10.97 1.28
N VAL A 322 1.24 -11.58 2.39
CA VAL A 322 1.65 -12.99 2.45
C VAL A 322 0.45 -13.94 2.25
N GLY A 323 -0.74 -13.50 2.65
CA GLY A 323 -1.98 -14.24 2.47
C GLY A 323 -2.60 -14.03 1.09
N LEU A 324 -3.54 -13.06 1.00
CA LEU A 324 -4.38 -12.91 -0.18
C LEU A 324 -3.61 -12.48 -1.42
N TYR A 325 -2.68 -11.51 -1.28
CA TYR A 325 -1.93 -11.04 -2.45
C TYR A 325 -1.15 -12.19 -3.10
N ASP A 326 -0.38 -12.96 -2.33
CA ASP A 326 0.44 -14.04 -2.87
C ASP A 326 -0.41 -15.16 -3.50
N ALA A 327 -1.57 -15.50 -2.91
CA ALA A 327 -2.50 -16.46 -3.47
C ALA A 327 -3.15 -15.95 -4.78
N ALA A 328 -3.61 -14.69 -4.79
CA ALA A 328 -4.19 -14.05 -5.97
C ALA A 328 -3.15 -13.90 -7.10
N ARG A 329 -1.91 -13.58 -6.76
CA ARG A 329 -0.80 -13.49 -7.71
C ARG A 329 -0.57 -14.80 -8.42
N ARG A 330 -0.44 -15.92 -7.69
CA ARG A 330 -0.27 -17.25 -8.30
C ARG A 330 -1.41 -17.62 -9.22
N LEU A 331 -2.65 -17.24 -8.87
CA LEU A 331 -3.82 -17.47 -9.74
C LEU A 331 -3.73 -16.63 -11.03
N MET A 332 -3.39 -15.36 -10.95
CA MET A 332 -3.22 -14.49 -12.13
C MET A 332 -2.08 -14.95 -13.04
N GLU A 333 -1.01 -15.48 -12.47
CA GLU A 333 0.11 -16.09 -13.21
C GLU A 333 -0.23 -17.48 -13.81
N GLY A 334 -1.38 -18.06 -13.44
CA GLY A 334 -1.90 -19.31 -14.01
C GLY A 334 -1.37 -20.61 -13.37
N HIS A 335 -0.73 -20.52 -12.19
CA HIS A 335 -0.19 -21.69 -11.48
C HIS A 335 -0.68 -21.83 -10.03
N GLY A 336 -1.61 -20.98 -9.59
CA GLY A 336 -2.27 -21.06 -8.28
C GLY A 336 -3.54 -21.91 -8.29
N SER A 337 -4.15 -22.04 -7.12
CA SER A 337 -5.41 -22.73 -6.91
C SER A 337 -6.35 -21.92 -6.01
N CYS A 338 -7.64 -21.88 -6.35
CA CYS A 338 -8.67 -21.22 -5.55
C CYS A 338 -8.82 -21.80 -4.13
N TYR A 339 -8.34 -23.02 -3.86
CA TYR A 339 -8.25 -23.55 -2.50
C TYR A 339 -7.37 -22.69 -1.58
N GLU A 340 -6.34 -22.04 -2.12
CA GLU A 340 -5.46 -21.16 -1.35
C GLU A 340 -6.25 -19.96 -0.81
N LEU A 341 -7.22 -19.44 -1.56
CA LEU A 341 -8.07 -18.34 -1.12
C LEU A 341 -8.91 -18.71 0.11
N SER A 342 -9.45 -19.93 0.15
CA SER A 342 -10.17 -20.42 1.34
C SER A 342 -9.23 -20.59 2.55
N GLN A 343 -7.99 -21.05 2.33
CA GLN A 343 -7.00 -21.17 3.42
C GLN A 343 -6.63 -19.83 4.02
N VAL A 344 -6.48 -18.78 3.20
CA VAL A 344 -6.16 -17.41 3.67
C VAL A 344 -7.14 -16.96 4.74
N TRP A 345 -8.44 -16.96 4.43
CA TRP A 345 -9.42 -16.43 5.38
C TRP A 345 -9.71 -17.37 6.55
N GLN A 346 -9.59 -18.69 6.34
CA GLN A 346 -9.85 -19.69 7.40
C GLN A 346 -8.73 -19.79 8.42
N ARG A 347 -7.46 -19.71 7.98
CA ARG A 347 -6.30 -20.00 8.81
C ARG A 347 -5.47 -18.79 9.16
N GLU A 348 -5.30 -17.86 8.22
CA GLU A 348 -4.36 -16.75 8.36
C GLU A 348 -5.02 -15.50 8.94
N SER A 349 -6.17 -15.10 8.41
CA SER A 349 -6.87 -13.89 8.84
C SER A 349 -8.17 -14.15 9.62
N GLY A 350 -8.44 -15.40 9.98
CA GLY A 350 -9.67 -15.79 10.68
C GLY A 350 -9.91 -14.98 11.97
N GLY A 351 -11.06 -14.31 12.04
CA GLY A 351 -11.46 -13.47 13.16
C GLY A 351 -10.94 -12.03 13.13
N PHE A 352 -10.06 -11.65 12.17
CA PHE A 352 -9.60 -10.27 11.96
C PHE A 352 -9.45 -9.87 10.48
N ALA A 353 -10.07 -10.62 9.57
CA ALA A 353 -10.01 -10.35 8.14
C ALA A 353 -10.48 -8.93 7.75
N ASN A 354 -11.30 -8.30 8.59
CA ASN A 354 -11.76 -6.92 8.41
C ASN A 354 -10.66 -5.88 8.70
N HIS A 355 -9.57 -6.28 9.34
CA HIS A 355 -8.39 -5.47 9.58
C HIS A 355 -7.31 -5.62 8.50
N MET A 356 -7.57 -6.41 7.45
CA MET A 356 -6.58 -6.66 6.39
C MET A 356 -6.81 -5.69 5.23
N LEU A 357 -5.77 -4.87 4.93
CA LEU A 357 -5.71 -4.05 3.72
C LEU A 357 -5.26 -4.93 2.56
N ARG A 358 -6.09 -5.00 1.52
CA ARG A 358 -5.88 -5.85 0.34
C ARG A 358 -5.52 -5.04 -0.89
N PHE A 359 -4.67 -5.58 -1.74
CA PHE A 359 -4.17 -4.93 -2.95
C PHE A 359 -3.68 -5.95 -3.97
N LEU A 360 -3.43 -5.51 -5.20
CA LEU A 360 -2.77 -6.29 -6.25
C LEU A 360 -1.50 -5.62 -6.77
N GLU A 361 -1.38 -4.30 -6.63
CA GLU A 361 -0.17 -3.53 -6.89
C GLU A 361 0.06 -2.55 -5.75
N THR A 362 1.32 -2.25 -5.46
CA THR A 362 1.81 -1.13 -4.67
C THR A 362 3.10 -0.60 -5.31
N HIS A 363 3.72 0.39 -4.70
CA HIS A 363 5.03 0.89 -5.14
C HIS A 363 6.18 -0.14 -5.01
N ASP A 364 6.01 -1.20 -4.19
CA ASP A 364 7.00 -2.27 -3.97
C ASP A 364 6.76 -3.50 -4.86
N GLU A 365 5.56 -3.62 -5.44
CA GLU A 365 5.19 -4.80 -6.21
C GLU A 365 5.38 -4.58 -7.72
N GLN A 366 5.55 -5.68 -8.43
CA GLN A 366 5.62 -5.66 -9.89
C GLN A 366 4.26 -5.26 -10.48
N ARG A 367 4.29 -4.53 -11.59
CA ARG A 367 3.06 -4.21 -12.35
C ARG A 367 2.44 -5.49 -12.90
N ILE A 368 1.13 -5.64 -12.80
CA ILE A 368 0.40 -6.82 -13.28
C ILE A 368 0.66 -7.07 -14.76
N VAL A 369 0.78 -6.02 -15.55
CA VAL A 369 1.04 -6.09 -17.00
C VAL A 369 2.49 -6.46 -17.32
N SER A 370 3.38 -6.48 -16.35
CA SER A 370 4.78 -6.87 -16.54
C SER A 370 4.92 -8.35 -16.90
N ARG A 371 5.92 -8.66 -17.73
CA ARG A 371 6.34 -10.05 -18.02
C ARG A 371 6.81 -10.82 -16.79
N PHE A 372 7.11 -10.13 -15.70
CA PHE A 372 7.51 -10.70 -14.41
C PHE A 372 6.32 -10.96 -13.47
N PHE A 373 5.11 -10.71 -13.96
CA PHE A 373 3.87 -10.99 -13.26
C PHE A 373 2.89 -11.66 -14.25
N ALA A 374 1.68 -11.12 -14.44
CA ALA A 374 0.66 -11.75 -15.28
C ALA A 374 0.76 -11.43 -16.79
N ASN A 375 1.59 -10.48 -17.18
CA ASN A 375 1.80 -10.00 -18.56
C ASN A 375 0.49 -9.54 -19.27
N ASP A 376 -0.57 -9.31 -18.51
CA ASP A 376 -1.86 -8.86 -19.03
C ASP A 376 -2.67 -8.20 -17.91
N PRO A 377 -3.05 -6.90 -18.02
CA PRO A 377 -3.80 -6.22 -16.97
C PRO A 377 -5.21 -6.79 -16.75
N TRP A 378 -5.78 -7.48 -17.76
CA TRP A 378 -7.10 -8.13 -17.65
C TRP A 378 -7.09 -9.37 -16.75
N ALA A 379 -5.95 -9.96 -16.47
CA ALA A 379 -5.82 -11.03 -15.48
C ALA A 379 -6.25 -10.59 -14.06
N ALA A 380 -6.21 -9.29 -13.80
CA ALA A 380 -6.64 -8.71 -12.51
C ALA A 380 -8.16 -8.72 -12.29
N ILE A 381 -9.01 -8.90 -13.28
CA ILE A 381 -10.46 -8.74 -13.14
C ILE A 381 -11.05 -9.61 -12.02
N PRO A 382 -10.87 -10.95 -12.01
CA PRO A 382 -11.38 -11.77 -10.91
C PRO A 382 -10.67 -11.50 -9.59
N ALA A 383 -9.34 -11.28 -9.62
CA ALA A 383 -8.54 -11.02 -8.44
C ALA A 383 -8.91 -9.68 -7.76
N MET A 384 -9.11 -8.61 -8.54
CA MET A 384 -9.50 -7.31 -8.00
C MET A 384 -10.93 -7.32 -7.46
N THR A 385 -11.85 -8.03 -8.12
CA THR A 385 -13.21 -8.22 -7.59
C THR A 385 -13.17 -8.92 -6.24
N LEU A 386 -12.41 -10.01 -6.12
CA LEU A 386 -12.21 -10.72 -4.86
C LEU A 386 -11.59 -9.79 -3.79
N THR A 387 -10.51 -9.09 -4.12
CA THR A 387 -9.81 -8.13 -3.26
C THR A 387 -10.77 -7.08 -2.70
N ALA A 388 -11.64 -6.54 -3.55
CA ALA A 388 -12.57 -5.48 -3.19
C ALA A 388 -13.80 -5.96 -2.42
N THR A 389 -14.22 -7.23 -2.56
CA THR A 389 -15.55 -7.67 -2.08
C THR A 389 -15.52 -8.77 -1.02
N MET A 390 -14.41 -9.47 -0.83
CA MET A 390 -14.37 -10.67 0.03
C MET A 390 -14.73 -10.38 1.50
N HIS A 391 -14.24 -9.29 2.09
CA HIS A 391 -14.54 -8.87 3.47
C HIS A 391 -14.79 -7.36 3.55
N THR A 392 -15.06 -6.85 4.77
CA THR A 392 -15.33 -5.42 5.00
C THR A 392 -14.05 -4.57 5.16
N GLY A 393 -12.86 -5.19 5.27
CA GLY A 393 -11.58 -4.49 5.35
C GLY A 393 -11.28 -3.66 4.10
N PRO A 394 -10.34 -2.71 4.19
CA PRO A 394 -10.00 -1.82 3.10
C PRO A 394 -9.34 -2.53 1.92
N PHE A 395 -9.36 -1.88 0.76
CA PHE A 395 -8.52 -2.27 -0.35
C PHE A 395 -7.87 -1.05 -1.02
N LEU A 396 -6.80 -1.32 -1.77
CA LEU A 396 -5.97 -0.31 -2.39
C LEU A 396 -5.89 -0.53 -3.90
N VAL A 397 -5.89 0.57 -4.64
CA VAL A 397 -5.53 0.65 -6.06
C VAL A 397 -4.30 1.53 -6.18
N TYR A 398 -3.23 1.00 -6.74
CA TYR A 398 -2.03 1.78 -7.04
C TYR A 398 -2.23 2.54 -8.35
N PHE A 399 -1.81 3.80 -8.40
CA PHE A 399 -2.01 4.66 -9.58
C PHE A 399 -1.47 4.00 -10.86
N GLY A 400 -2.29 4.01 -11.89
CA GLY A 400 -1.98 3.37 -13.16
C GLY A 400 -2.33 1.88 -13.26
N GLN A 401 -2.63 1.19 -12.16
CA GLN A 401 -3.11 -0.19 -12.18
C GLN A 401 -4.38 -0.31 -13.03
N GLU A 402 -5.28 0.63 -12.89
CA GLU A 402 -6.55 0.70 -13.62
C GLU A 402 -6.42 1.08 -15.11
N LEU A 403 -5.20 1.40 -15.54
CA LEU A 403 -4.86 1.68 -16.93
C LEU A 403 -3.95 0.62 -17.55
N GLY A 404 -3.46 -0.32 -16.74
CA GLY A 404 -2.44 -1.27 -17.15
C GLY A 404 -1.10 -0.59 -17.49
N VAL A 405 -0.67 0.35 -16.63
CA VAL A 405 0.62 1.04 -16.79
C VAL A 405 1.76 0.05 -16.71
N ARG A 406 2.60 0.05 -17.73
CA ARG A 406 3.77 -0.82 -17.87
C ARG A 406 4.97 -0.28 -17.10
N SER A 407 5.84 -1.22 -16.72
CA SER A 407 7.18 -0.97 -16.24
C SER A 407 8.13 -1.82 -17.06
N GLU A 408 9.03 -1.22 -17.80
CA GLU A 408 9.86 -1.88 -18.80
C GLU A 408 11.30 -1.33 -18.81
N GLY A 409 12.26 -2.18 -19.21
CA GLY A 409 13.65 -1.80 -19.40
C GLY A 409 14.37 -1.55 -18.08
N SER A 410 15.07 -0.45 -17.96
CA SER A 410 15.88 -0.12 -16.77
C SER A 410 15.11 0.57 -15.66
N GLU A 411 13.78 0.54 -15.69
CA GLU A 411 12.93 1.27 -14.76
C GLU A 411 12.89 0.67 -13.35
N GLY A 412 13.00 -0.63 -13.18
CA GLY A 412 12.78 -1.32 -11.90
C GLY A 412 13.75 -0.96 -10.77
N PHE A 413 13.66 -1.67 -9.65
CA PHE A 413 14.52 -1.49 -8.47
C PHE A 413 15.97 -1.97 -8.71
N SER A 414 16.12 -2.93 -9.60
CA SER A 414 17.42 -3.56 -9.95
C SER A 414 17.56 -3.69 -11.46
N GLY A 415 17.08 -2.73 -12.22
CA GLY A 415 16.98 -2.77 -13.66
C GLY A 415 15.61 -3.25 -14.13
N ASP A 416 15.53 -4.10 -15.15
CA ASP A 416 14.28 -4.62 -15.68
C ASP A 416 13.71 -5.76 -14.81
N ASP A 417 12.97 -5.41 -13.80
CA ASP A 417 12.36 -6.33 -12.83
C ASP A 417 10.82 -6.23 -12.74
N GLY A 418 10.20 -5.41 -13.58
CA GLY A 418 8.76 -5.25 -13.66
C GLY A 418 8.15 -4.29 -12.63
N ARG A 419 8.96 -3.60 -11.84
CA ARG A 419 8.53 -2.57 -10.89
C ARG A 419 8.66 -1.18 -11.50
N THR A 420 7.79 -0.27 -11.10
CA THR A 420 8.00 1.16 -11.31
C THR A 420 9.04 1.65 -10.31
N THR A 421 10.08 2.35 -10.79
CA THR A 421 11.14 2.85 -9.90
C THR A 421 10.61 3.76 -8.80
N ILE A 422 11.16 3.59 -7.60
CA ILE A 422 10.97 4.51 -6.46
C ILE A 422 12.24 5.29 -6.15
N PHE A 423 13.31 5.11 -6.92
CA PHE A 423 14.64 5.67 -6.66
C PHE A 423 15.05 6.75 -7.66
N ASP A 424 14.39 6.81 -8.81
CA ASP A 424 14.78 7.68 -9.91
C ASP A 424 13.67 8.65 -10.32
N TYR A 425 14.06 9.68 -11.06
CA TYR A 425 13.13 10.52 -11.82
C TYR A 425 12.70 9.75 -13.06
N TRP A 426 11.39 9.60 -13.27
CA TRP A 426 10.87 8.79 -14.36
C TRP A 426 9.52 9.29 -14.84
N GLY A 427 9.24 9.19 -16.14
CA GLY A 427 7.95 9.51 -16.75
C GLY A 427 7.22 8.24 -17.20
N LEU A 428 5.96 8.11 -16.87
CA LEU A 428 5.13 6.96 -17.20
C LEU A 428 4.26 7.26 -18.42
N THR A 429 4.68 6.83 -19.61
CA THR A 429 4.01 7.16 -20.89
C THR A 429 2.54 6.72 -20.89
N ASP A 430 2.24 5.51 -20.45
CA ASP A 430 0.85 5.01 -20.41
C ASP A 430 -0.02 5.82 -19.44
N TRP A 431 0.55 6.33 -18.35
CA TRP A 431 -0.12 7.19 -17.39
C TRP A 431 -0.45 8.57 -17.96
N GLN A 432 0.42 9.11 -18.81
CA GLN A 432 0.21 10.41 -19.47
C GLN A 432 -1.05 10.46 -20.32
N ASN A 433 -1.51 9.32 -20.83
CA ASN A 433 -2.76 9.24 -21.59
C ASN A 433 -3.98 9.66 -20.75
N TRP A 434 -3.97 9.38 -19.45
CA TRP A 434 -5.02 9.82 -18.53
C TRP A 434 -4.78 11.24 -18.02
N VAL A 435 -3.53 11.60 -17.74
CA VAL A 435 -3.16 12.93 -17.24
C VAL A 435 -3.51 14.02 -18.26
N ASN A 436 -3.31 13.75 -19.56
CA ASN A 436 -3.64 14.63 -20.68
C ASN A 436 -3.23 16.10 -20.42
N GLY A 437 -1.93 16.32 -20.18
CA GLY A 437 -1.39 17.68 -19.95
C GLY A 437 -1.89 18.35 -18.67
N GLY A 438 -2.38 17.60 -17.68
CA GLY A 438 -2.90 18.11 -16.41
C GLY A 438 -4.42 18.31 -16.37
N ALA A 439 -5.14 17.93 -17.43
CA ALA A 439 -6.60 17.96 -17.48
C ALA A 439 -7.24 16.80 -16.70
N TYR A 440 -6.55 15.67 -16.58
CA TYR A 440 -7.00 14.43 -15.88
C TYR A 440 -8.36 13.93 -16.37
N ASP A 441 -8.65 14.10 -17.65
CA ASP A 441 -9.92 13.73 -18.29
C ASP A 441 -9.84 12.40 -19.08
N GLY A 442 -8.62 11.91 -19.30
CA GLY A 442 -8.39 10.67 -20.04
C GLY A 442 -8.69 10.77 -21.53
N GLU A 443 -8.71 11.95 -22.14
CA GLU A 443 -9.03 12.11 -23.56
C GLU A 443 -8.04 11.34 -24.44
N ALA A 444 -6.76 11.26 -24.03
CA ALA A 444 -5.72 10.56 -24.77
C ALA A 444 -5.64 9.04 -24.45
N MET A 445 -6.48 8.49 -23.58
CA MET A 445 -6.49 7.05 -23.29
C MET A 445 -6.86 6.23 -24.54
N THR A 446 -6.27 5.04 -24.67
CA THR A 446 -6.71 4.02 -25.62
C THR A 446 -8.08 3.47 -25.24
N ASP A 447 -8.77 2.81 -26.17
CA ASP A 447 -10.05 2.16 -25.88
C ASP A 447 -9.90 1.04 -24.85
N ASP A 448 -8.75 0.36 -24.82
CA ASP A 448 -8.46 -0.67 -23.85
C ASP A 448 -8.28 -0.09 -22.44
N GLN A 449 -7.51 0.99 -22.29
CA GLN A 449 -7.37 1.72 -21.04
C GLN A 449 -8.72 2.26 -20.53
N ARG A 450 -9.58 2.80 -21.43
CA ARG A 450 -10.93 3.27 -21.04
C ARG A 450 -11.78 2.13 -20.48
N ARG A 451 -11.76 0.96 -21.14
CA ARG A 451 -12.53 -0.21 -20.71
C ARG A 451 -12.03 -0.75 -19.36
N LEU A 452 -10.71 -0.87 -19.19
CA LEU A 452 -10.12 -1.34 -17.95
C LEU A 452 -10.46 -0.40 -16.79
N ARG A 453 -10.24 0.92 -16.97
CA ARG A 453 -10.58 1.92 -15.97
C ARG A 453 -12.07 1.93 -15.64
N ALA A 454 -12.95 1.77 -16.63
CA ALA A 454 -14.38 1.70 -16.41
C ALA A 454 -14.78 0.50 -15.54
N PHE A 455 -14.12 -0.65 -15.71
CA PHE A 455 -14.33 -1.80 -14.83
C PHE A 455 -13.95 -1.48 -13.37
N TYR A 456 -12.77 -0.91 -13.12
CA TYR A 456 -12.34 -0.52 -11.77
C TYR A 456 -13.29 0.49 -11.15
N GLN A 457 -13.72 1.50 -11.90
CA GLN A 457 -14.68 2.50 -11.45
C GLN A 457 -16.04 1.86 -11.09
N GLN A 458 -16.54 0.97 -11.92
CA GLN A 458 -17.79 0.24 -11.66
C GLN A 458 -17.68 -0.62 -10.40
N LEU A 459 -16.54 -1.31 -10.21
CA LEU A 459 -16.26 -2.09 -9.01
C LEU A 459 -16.23 -1.21 -7.76
N ASN A 460 -15.55 -0.06 -7.80
CA ASN A 460 -15.51 0.88 -6.68
C ASN A 460 -16.90 1.43 -6.34
N HIS A 461 -17.70 1.75 -7.37
CA HIS A 461 -19.08 2.20 -7.15
C HIS A 461 -19.96 1.10 -6.56
N LEU A 462 -19.79 -0.14 -7.00
CA LEU A 462 -20.46 -1.29 -6.40
C LEU A 462 -20.10 -1.42 -4.91
N VAL A 463 -18.81 -1.32 -4.57
CA VAL A 463 -18.36 -1.38 -3.17
C VAL A 463 -18.98 -0.25 -2.35
N ASN A 464 -18.95 0.98 -2.85
CA ASN A 464 -19.50 2.15 -2.15
C ASN A 464 -21.04 2.08 -1.99
N GLY A 465 -21.76 1.44 -2.93
CA GLY A 465 -23.22 1.37 -2.93
C GLY A 465 -23.80 0.09 -2.33
N SER A 466 -22.98 -0.90 -1.97
CA SER A 466 -23.48 -2.21 -1.53
C SER A 466 -23.44 -2.39 -0.02
N ASP A 467 -24.60 -2.50 0.61
CA ASP A 467 -24.73 -2.85 2.03
C ASP A 467 -24.09 -4.22 2.34
N ALA A 468 -24.26 -5.19 1.45
CA ALA A 468 -23.70 -6.52 1.63
C ALA A 468 -22.15 -6.52 1.62
N ILE A 469 -21.52 -5.65 0.83
CA ILE A 469 -20.05 -5.55 0.78
C ILE A 469 -19.53 -4.69 1.94
N GLN A 470 -20.20 -3.58 2.25
CA GLN A 470 -19.82 -2.66 3.31
C GLN A 470 -19.93 -3.30 4.70
N ASN A 471 -21.07 -3.93 4.99
CA ASN A 471 -21.49 -4.32 6.34
C ASN A 471 -21.81 -5.81 6.49
N GLY A 472 -21.82 -6.56 5.35
CA GLY A 472 -22.36 -7.90 5.32
C GLY A 472 -21.39 -8.99 5.78
N TYR A 473 -21.97 -10.15 5.97
CA TYR A 473 -21.24 -11.38 6.24
C TYR A 473 -20.65 -11.97 4.93
N PHE A 474 -19.60 -12.74 5.10
CA PHE A 474 -18.98 -13.53 4.05
C PHE A 474 -19.34 -15.00 4.24
N TYR A 475 -19.69 -15.69 3.14
CA TYR A 475 -19.99 -17.10 3.14
C TYR A 475 -19.30 -17.79 1.95
N ASP A 476 -18.27 -18.58 2.23
CA ASP A 476 -17.52 -19.34 1.23
C ASP A 476 -18.37 -20.52 0.71
N LEU A 477 -18.47 -20.65 -0.62
CA LEU A 477 -19.13 -21.77 -1.29
C LEU A 477 -18.15 -22.81 -1.84
N GLN A 478 -16.85 -22.60 -1.71
CA GLN A 478 -15.83 -23.47 -2.31
C GLN A 478 -15.98 -24.93 -1.85
N TYR A 479 -16.15 -25.16 -0.55
CA TYR A 479 -16.33 -26.51 0.01
C TYR A 479 -17.57 -27.23 -0.55
N ALA A 480 -18.64 -26.51 -0.91
CA ALA A 480 -19.87 -27.08 -1.47
C ALA A 480 -19.73 -27.44 -2.95
N ASN A 481 -18.73 -26.86 -3.63
CA ASN A 481 -18.45 -27.03 -5.03
C ASN A 481 -17.17 -27.84 -5.32
N ASP A 482 -16.43 -28.24 -4.30
CA ASP A 482 -15.18 -29.01 -4.41
C ASP A 482 -15.33 -30.30 -5.24
N ASN A 483 -16.42 -31.05 -5.04
CA ASN A 483 -16.72 -32.28 -5.75
C ASN A 483 -17.83 -32.10 -6.84
N ASN A 484 -17.93 -30.88 -7.40
CA ASN A 484 -18.98 -30.53 -8.35
C ASN A 484 -18.54 -30.59 -9.83
N GLN A 485 -17.53 -31.38 -10.14
CA GLN A 485 -16.99 -31.53 -11.51
C GLN A 485 -18.03 -32.00 -12.51
N SER A 486 -18.98 -32.88 -12.10
CA SER A 486 -20.07 -33.34 -12.96
C SER A 486 -21.01 -32.22 -13.44
N ALA A 487 -21.03 -31.09 -12.75
CA ALA A 487 -21.73 -29.87 -13.12
C ALA A 487 -20.81 -28.83 -13.76
N GLY A 488 -19.61 -29.22 -14.18
CA GLY A 488 -18.63 -28.32 -14.83
C GLY A 488 -17.90 -27.34 -13.93
N TYR A 489 -17.96 -27.49 -12.58
CA TYR A 489 -17.28 -26.62 -11.66
C TYR A 489 -15.84 -27.09 -11.42
N ASP A 490 -14.88 -26.30 -11.85
CA ASP A 490 -13.45 -26.50 -11.57
C ASP A 490 -13.04 -25.71 -10.32
N ALA A 491 -12.96 -26.38 -9.18
CA ALA A 491 -12.64 -25.76 -7.89
C ALA A 491 -11.19 -25.24 -7.77
N HIS A 492 -10.31 -25.55 -8.73
CA HIS A 492 -8.98 -24.95 -8.79
C HIS A 492 -8.98 -23.57 -9.46
N GLN A 493 -9.92 -23.33 -10.39
CA GLN A 493 -9.96 -22.11 -11.20
C GLN A 493 -11.18 -21.22 -10.91
N LEU A 494 -12.23 -21.78 -10.34
CA LEU A 494 -13.45 -21.05 -9.97
C LEU A 494 -13.51 -20.84 -8.47
N TYR A 495 -13.84 -19.61 -8.07
CA TYR A 495 -14.09 -19.27 -6.68
C TYR A 495 -15.45 -18.61 -6.53
N SER A 496 -16.30 -19.14 -5.65
CA SER A 496 -17.65 -18.62 -5.42
C SER A 496 -17.93 -18.39 -3.94
N TYR A 497 -18.63 -17.29 -3.65
CA TYR A 497 -18.99 -16.92 -2.29
C TYR A 497 -20.18 -15.95 -2.25
N PHE A 498 -20.83 -15.86 -1.09
CA PHE A 498 -21.81 -14.83 -0.82
C PHE A 498 -21.24 -13.69 0.01
N ARG A 499 -21.74 -12.50 -0.31
CA ARG A 499 -21.77 -11.34 0.60
C ARG A 499 -23.22 -11.05 0.90
N TYR A 500 -23.60 -10.95 2.18
CA TYR A 500 -25.01 -10.80 2.50
C TYR A 500 -25.26 -10.00 3.80
N THR A 501 -26.37 -9.27 3.78
CA THR A 501 -27.05 -8.70 4.95
C THR A 501 -28.52 -9.15 4.88
N ASP A 502 -29.33 -8.75 5.85
CA ASP A 502 -30.78 -8.97 5.78
C ASP A 502 -31.41 -8.30 4.55
N ARG A 503 -30.83 -7.18 4.09
CA ARG A 503 -31.36 -6.34 3.00
C ARG A 503 -30.83 -6.72 1.61
N GLN A 504 -29.61 -7.22 1.52
CA GLN A 504 -28.96 -7.50 0.22
C GLN A 504 -28.18 -8.81 0.28
N LYS A 505 -28.27 -9.60 -0.78
CA LYS A 505 -27.52 -10.84 -0.96
C LYS A 505 -26.87 -10.82 -2.33
N LEU A 506 -25.55 -11.00 -2.37
CA LEU A 506 -24.76 -11.03 -3.58
C LEU A 506 -24.03 -12.38 -3.68
N LEU A 507 -24.28 -13.11 -4.77
CA LEU A 507 -23.45 -14.24 -5.17
C LEU A 507 -22.34 -13.71 -6.08
N ILE A 508 -21.09 -13.93 -5.71
CA ILE A 508 -19.92 -13.52 -6.49
C ILE A 508 -19.21 -14.79 -6.95
N VAL A 509 -18.95 -14.88 -8.27
CA VAL A 509 -18.27 -16.02 -8.88
C VAL A 509 -17.17 -15.51 -9.78
N CYS A 510 -15.93 -15.93 -9.49
CA CYS A 510 -14.71 -15.54 -10.19
C CYS A 510 -14.17 -16.71 -11.00
N ASN A 511 -13.80 -16.48 -12.26
CA ASN A 511 -13.05 -17.42 -13.09
C ASN A 511 -11.61 -16.90 -13.26
N PHE A 512 -10.65 -17.59 -12.65
CA PHE A 512 -9.22 -17.25 -12.72
C PHE A 512 -8.50 -17.91 -13.89
N SER A 513 -9.15 -18.81 -14.63
CA SER A 513 -8.53 -19.44 -15.79
C SER A 513 -8.18 -18.42 -16.87
N ASN A 514 -6.96 -18.51 -17.38
CA ASN A 514 -6.50 -17.66 -18.48
C ASN A 514 -7.09 -18.07 -19.85
N HIS A 515 -7.65 -19.28 -19.96
CA HIS A 515 -8.01 -19.87 -21.27
C HIS A 515 -9.40 -20.50 -21.32
N ASN A 516 -9.93 -21.01 -20.19
CA ASN A 516 -11.11 -21.83 -20.18
C ASN A 516 -12.39 -21.02 -19.91
N THR A 517 -13.39 -21.23 -20.78
CA THR A 517 -14.77 -20.90 -20.47
C THR A 517 -15.40 -22.05 -19.72
N TYR A 518 -16.06 -21.79 -18.60
CA TYR A 518 -16.78 -22.79 -17.82
C TYR A 518 -18.30 -22.60 -18.00
N GLU A 519 -18.97 -23.65 -18.43
CA GLU A 519 -20.41 -23.79 -18.30
C GLU A 519 -20.66 -24.64 -17.06
N THR A 520 -21.15 -24.02 -15.99
CA THR A 520 -21.20 -24.64 -14.67
C THR A 520 -22.48 -24.32 -13.92
N THR A 521 -22.80 -25.14 -12.91
CA THR A 521 -23.84 -24.82 -11.94
C THR A 521 -23.21 -24.69 -10.57
N VAL A 522 -23.23 -23.47 -10.00
CA VAL A 522 -22.74 -23.18 -8.65
C VAL A 522 -23.75 -23.72 -7.64
N ARG A 523 -23.39 -24.75 -6.88
CA ARG A 523 -24.21 -25.32 -5.81
C ARG A 523 -24.30 -24.37 -4.61
N ILE A 524 -25.50 -24.23 -4.08
CA ILE A 524 -25.78 -23.50 -2.85
C ILE A 524 -26.30 -24.51 -1.82
N PRO A 525 -25.53 -24.83 -0.77
CA PRO A 525 -25.94 -25.79 0.24
C PRO A 525 -27.09 -25.24 1.12
N ARG A 526 -27.89 -26.15 1.67
CA ARG A 526 -29.07 -25.76 2.47
C ARG A 526 -28.75 -24.75 3.59
N HIS A 527 -27.68 -24.98 4.33
CA HIS A 527 -27.32 -24.08 5.42
C HIS A 527 -26.84 -22.69 4.95
N ALA A 528 -26.50 -22.50 3.67
CA ALA A 528 -26.30 -21.16 3.13
C ALA A 528 -27.63 -20.41 3.03
N PHE A 529 -28.71 -21.09 2.61
CA PHE A 529 -30.06 -20.50 2.64
C PHE A 529 -30.47 -20.17 4.07
N ASP A 530 -30.26 -21.11 5.01
CA ASP A 530 -30.58 -20.90 6.42
C ASP A 530 -29.81 -19.68 7.01
N SER A 531 -28.52 -19.52 6.64
CA SER A 531 -27.70 -18.39 7.08
C SER A 531 -28.16 -17.03 6.54
N MET A 532 -28.81 -17.02 5.37
CA MET A 532 -29.33 -15.83 4.69
C MET A 532 -30.83 -15.57 4.93
N ASP A 533 -31.49 -16.39 5.76
CA ASP A 533 -32.95 -16.39 5.98
C ASP A 533 -33.73 -16.53 4.66
N LEU A 534 -33.33 -17.48 3.82
CA LEU A 534 -33.95 -17.77 2.54
C LEU A 534 -34.61 -19.17 2.54
N ASP A 535 -35.75 -19.30 1.85
CA ASP A 535 -36.47 -20.58 1.70
C ASP A 535 -35.86 -21.39 0.54
N PRO A 536 -35.20 -22.54 0.81
CA PRO A 536 -34.56 -23.35 -0.24
C PRO A 536 -35.57 -24.00 -1.21
N SER A 537 -36.88 -23.91 -0.98
CA SER A 537 -37.93 -24.43 -1.87
C SER A 537 -38.40 -23.43 -2.91
N ARG A 538 -38.01 -22.16 -2.79
CA ARG A 538 -38.40 -21.09 -3.71
C ARG A 538 -37.43 -20.94 -4.86
N MET A 539 -37.96 -20.42 -5.97
CA MET A 539 -37.14 -19.88 -7.05
C MET A 539 -36.69 -18.46 -6.72
N TYR A 540 -35.43 -18.17 -6.97
CA TYR A 540 -34.87 -16.85 -6.85
C TYR A 540 -34.38 -16.35 -8.19
N ARG A 541 -34.57 -15.05 -8.42
CA ARG A 541 -34.06 -14.36 -9.60
C ARG A 541 -32.76 -13.68 -9.24
N PHE A 542 -31.75 -13.82 -10.12
CA PHE A 542 -30.48 -13.17 -10.01
C PHE A 542 -30.33 -12.11 -11.09
N THR A 543 -29.93 -10.91 -10.71
CA THR A 543 -29.55 -9.86 -11.66
C THR A 543 -28.04 -9.68 -11.63
N ASP A 544 -27.39 -9.84 -12.77
CA ASP A 544 -25.94 -9.54 -12.88
C ASP A 544 -25.75 -8.02 -12.85
N ILE A 545 -25.04 -7.54 -11.84
CA ILE A 545 -24.84 -6.11 -11.60
C ILE A 545 -23.88 -5.50 -12.64
N PHE A 546 -22.90 -6.28 -13.14
CA PHE A 546 -21.99 -5.77 -14.16
C PHE A 546 -22.58 -5.82 -15.57
N LEU A 547 -23.36 -6.83 -15.88
CA LEU A 547 -23.94 -7.00 -17.23
C LEU A 547 -25.31 -6.32 -17.38
N SER A 548 -25.93 -5.92 -16.28
CA SER A 548 -27.20 -5.16 -16.21
C SER A 548 -28.43 -5.80 -16.92
N THR A 549 -28.27 -6.91 -17.64
CA THR A 549 -29.30 -7.47 -18.54
C THR A 549 -29.56 -8.96 -18.34
N VAL A 550 -28.71 -9.68 -17.64
CA VAL A 550 -28.84 -11.13 -17.49
C VAL A 550 -29.65 -11.44 -16.23
N GLN A 551 -30.84 -12.02 -16.40
CA GLN A 551 -31.62 -12.60 -15.30
C GLN A 551 -31.42 -14.12 -15.34
N ILE A 552 -30.99 -14.67 -14.21
CA ILE A 552 -30.78 -16.09 -14.01
C ILE A 552 -31.81 -16.53 -12.97
N GLU A 553 -32.49 -17.62 -13.22
CA GLU A 553 -33.41 -18.22 -12.27
C GLU A 553 -32.83 -19.52 -11.74
N THR A 554 -32.94 -19.77 -10.47
CA THR A 554 -32.53 -21.02 -9.85
C THR A 554 -33.64 -21.57 -8.95
N ILE A 555 -33.70 -22.87 -8.86
CA ILE A 555 -34.61 -23.60 -7.97
C ILE A 555 -33.76 -24.21 -6.85
N GLY A 556 -33.85 -23.64 -5.65
CA GLY A 556 -33.34 -24.24 -4.41
C GLY A 556 -31.96 -24.89 -4.52
N ARG A 557 -31.94 -26.21 -4.30
CA ARG A 557 -30.70 -27.01 -4.20
C ARG A 557 -29.98 -27.27 -5.51
N GLU A 558 -30.58 -27.03 -6.66
CA GLU A 558 -29.95 -27.28 -7.96
C GLU A 558 -28.81 -26.31 -8.25
N GLY A 559 -28.83 -25.13 -7.61
CA GLY A 559 -27.80 -24.12 -7.74
C GLY A 559 -28.05 -23.16 -8.90
N VAL A 560 -27.05 -22.34 -9.22
CA VAL A 560 -27.10 -21.26 -10.22
C VAL A 560 -26.32 -21.66 -11.47
N PRO A 561 -26.98 -21.89 -12.64
CA PRO A 561 -26.28 -22.16 -13.89
C PRO A 561 -25.60 -20.87 -14.41
N LEU A 562 -24.34 -20.97 -14.82
CA LEU A 562 -23.53 -19.84 -15.28
C LEU A 562 -22.62 -20.24 -16.43
N THR A 563 -22.41 -19.28 -17.33
CA THR A 563 -21.29 -19.31 -18.29
C THR A 563 -20.27 -18.25 -17.86
N LEU A 564 -19.04 -18.68 -17.62
CA LEU A 564 -17.93 -17.88 -17.11
C LEU A 564 -16.78 -17.89 -18.12
N PRO A 565 -16.65 -16.87 -18.98
CA PRO A 565 -15.47 -16.73 -19.84
C PRO A 565 -14.16 -16.68 -19.05
N PRO A 566 -13.00 -16.87 -19.71
CA PRO A 566 -11.70 -16.68 -19.05
C PRO A 566 -11.59 -15.30 -18.39
N ARG A 567 -10.91 -15.25 -17.23
CA ARG A 567 -10.61 -13.98 -16.50
C ARG A 567 -11.87 -13.13 -16.27
N SER A 568 -12.98 -13.77 -15.93
CA SER A 568 -14.27 -13.07 -15.78
C SER A 568 -14.83 -13.21 -14.37
N VAL A 569 -15.80 -12.36 -14.10
CA VAL A 569 -16.55 -12.35 -12.84
C VAL A 569 -18.04 -12.22 -13.12
N ARG A 570 -18.88 -12.81 -12.25
CA ARG A 570 -20.30 -12.53 -12.12
C ARG A 570 -20.57 -12.01 -10.71
N VAL A 571 -21.30 -10.91 -10.62
CA VAL A 571 -21.80 -10.38 -9.35
C VAL A 571 -23.32 -10.34 -9.44
N LEU A 572 -23.94 -11.32 -8.83
CA LEU A 572 -25.36 -11.61 -8.97
C LEU A 572 -26.11 -11.19 -7.70
N GLU A 573 -27.02 -10.25 -7.82
CA GLU A 573 -27.89 -9.85 -6.72
C GLU A 573 -29.17 -10.72 -6.70
N PHE A 574 -29.51 -11.25 -5.55
CA PHE A 574 -30.77 -11.95 -5.31
C PHE A 574 -31.93 -10.98 -5.30
N LYS A 575 -33.00 -11.31 -6.05
CA LYS A 575 -34.29 -10.60 -6.04
C LYS A 575 -35.47 -11.54 -5.92
#